data_440f7dffa32411f6c2c1bd04ba3195dc
#
_entry.id   440f7dffa32411f6c2c1bd04ba3195dc
#
_cell.length_a   1.000
_cell.length_b   1.000
_cell.length_c   1.000
_cell.angle_alpha   90.00
_cell.angle_beta   90.00
_cell.angle_gamma   90.00
#
_symmetry.space_group_name_H-M   'P 1'
#
loop_
_entity.id
_entity.type
_entity.pdbx_description
1 polymer ?
#
loop_
_entity_poly.entity_id
_entity_poly.type
_entity_poly.pdbx_seq_one_letter_code
_entity_poly.pdbx_strand_id
1 'polypeptide(L)'
;MTAVIIGAYEDAATAIAALAPAGGKRRAAVLPRAAVDDEARVRLRQAQVECLSTLDGGDLPAARALATALAEAEGWERADGAPSSAGQSEPGDVIGWYEVRIGSGALTTDRPITRLHGSRRYIASFNLLGQARLNQACGDLLYRGLMDDGVALGEVFDVVVCSESKAVGMVQVVVECFGQDRYVVLRKGVKNYMPRHPREPLVEEASSITTAGAQALVLDPLDWPLLEGRRVLLVDDVIATGGTARAACRLLERAGAHVTAAATVLLKGPEPDLPRLVVLARPLL
;
A
#
# COMPACT_ATOMS: atom_id res chain seq x y z
N MET A 1 17.39 -0.85 -2.13
CA MET A 1 16.47 0.12 -1.45
C MET A 1 17.13 1.49 -1.50
N THR A 2 16.39 2.53 -1.86
CA THR A 2 16.91 3.91 -1.83
C THR A 2 17.10 4.31 -0.37
N ALA A 3 18.28 4.86 -0.03
CA ALA A 3 18.53 5.33 1.34
C ALA A 3 17.55 6.44 1.73
N VAL A 4 17.13 6.46 3.00
CA VAL A 4 16.19 7.45 3.56
C VAL A 4 16.91 8.24 4.64
N ILE A 5 16.72 9.57 4.63
CA ILE A 5 17.14 10.45 5.70
C ILE A 5 15.91 11.07 6.35
N ILE A 6 15.82 11.06 7.68
CA ILE A 6 14.71 11.56 8.46
C ILE A 6 15.17 12.55 9.53
N GLY A 7 14.40 13.60 9.78
CA GLY A 7 14.65 14.55 10.86
C GLY A 7 13.35 15.10 11.45
N ALA A 8 13.44 15.69 12.64
CA ALA A 8 12.35 16.36 13.32
C ALA A 8 12.58 17.87 13.30
N TYR A 9 11.56 18.64 12.95
CA TYR A 9 11.65 20.09 12.73
C TYR A 9 10.40 20.79 13.29
N GLU A 10 10.54 22.06 13.62
CA GLU A 10 9.44 22.89 14.13
C GLU A 10 8.41 23.21 13.03
N ASP A 11 8.89 23.43 11.82
CA ASP A 11 8.08 23.80 10.67
C ASP A 11 8.65 23.28 9.34
N ALA A 12 7.84 23.42 8.29
CA ALA A 12 8.18 22.95 6.94
C ALA A 12 9.38 23.70 6.32
N ALA A 13 9.56 24.99 6.61
CA ALA A 13 10.66 25.77 6.05
C ALA A 13 12.01 25.29 6.58
N THR A 14 12.09 25.09 7.90
CA THR A 14 13.27 24.54 8.58
C THR A 14 13.58 23.13 8.07
N ALA A 15 12.56 22.28 7.91
CA ALA A 15 12.72 20.92 7.37
C ALA A 15 13.29 20.93 5.95
N ILE A 16 12.76 21.76 5.06
CA ILE A 16 13.20 21.83 3.67
C ILE A 16 14.66 22.30 3.59
N ALA A 17 15.03 23.32 4.34
CA ALA A 17 16.39 23.84 4.36
C ALA A 17 17.39 22.80 4.90
N ALA A 18 17.06 22.13 5.99
CA ALA A 18 17.94 21.13 6.63
C ALA A 18 18.11 19.87 5.81
N LEU A 19 17.08 19.45 5.05
CA LEU A 19 17.10 18.23 4.23
C LEU A 19 17.56 18.46 2.78
N ALA A 20 17.73 19.73 2.35
CA ALA A 20 18.18 20.06 0.99
C ALA A 20 19.51 19.38 0.59
N PRO A 21 20.53 19.26 1.48
CA PRO A 21 21.82 18.64 1.14
C PRO A 21 21.80 17.13 0.98
N ALA A 22 20.66 16.45 1.23
CA ALA A 22 20.61 14.98 1.34
C ALA A 22 20.87 14.19 0.06
N GLY A 23 21.13 14.81 -1.07
CA GLY A 23 21.56 14.27 -2.38
C GLY A 23 21.13 12.84 -2.71
N GLY A 24 20.20 12.62 -3.62
CA GLY A 24 19.77 11.28 -4.08
C GLY A 24 19.05 10.38 -3.08
N LYS A 25 18.96 10.76 -1.80
CA LYS A 25 18.20 10.04 -0.77
C LYS A 25 16.74 10.50 -0.75
N ARG A 26 15.83 9.62 -0.37
CA ARG A 26 14.46 10.05 0.00
C ARG A 26 14.53 10.83 1.31
N ARG A 27 13.74 11.89 1.43
CA ARG A 27 13.77 12.83 2.54
C ARG A 27 12.46 12.81 3.28
N ALA A 28 12.51 12.67 4.60
CA ALA A 28 11.33 12.67 5.46
C ALA A 28 11.45 13.70 6.58
N ALA A 29 10.40 14.46 6.81
CA ALA A 29 10.30 15.41 7.91
C ALA A 29 9.20 14.97 8.88
N VAL A 30 9.51 14.94 10.17
CA VAL A 30 8.54 14.79 11.25
C VAL A 30 8.29 16.15 11.86
N LEU A 31 7.03 16.60 11.82
CA LEU A 31 6.61 17.90 12.34
C LEU A 31 5.63 17.73 13.50
N PRO A 32 5.53 18.69 14.43
CA PRO A 32 4.37 18.81 15.31
C PRO A 32 3.07 18.85 14.48
N ARG A 33 2.03 18.19 14.93
CA ARG A 33 0.77 18.12 14.16
C ARG A 33 0.19 19.49 13.84
N ALA A 34 0.31 20.44 14.76
CA ALA A 34 -0.14 21.81 14.59
C ALA A 34 0.64 22.60 13.49
N ALA A 35 1.85 22.15 13.13
CA ALA A 35 2.67 22.77 12.09
C ALA A 35 2.41 22.18 10.69
N VAL A 36 1.45 21.24 10.54
CA VAL A 36 1.10 20.58 9.28
C VAL A 36 -0.22 21.12 8.75
N ASP A 37 -0.22 22.34 8.29
CA ASP A 37 -1.31 22.96 7.54
C ASP A 37 -1.18 22.69 6.03
N ASP A 38 -2.13 23.17 5.25
CA ASP A 38 -2.15 22.96 3.79
C ASP A 38 -0.95 23.63 3.09
N GLU A 39 -0.49 24.78 3.59
CA GLU A 39 0.68 25.47 3.02
C GLU A 39 1.97 24.67 3.28
N ALA A 40 2.16 24.19 4.51
CA ALA A 40 3.28 23.33 4.87
C ALA A 40 3.32 22.06 4.00
N ARG A 41 2.17 21.43 3.78
CA ARG A 41 2.05 20.24 2.90
C ARG A 41 2.46 20.55 1.46
N VAL A 42 2.00 21.67 0.90
CA VAL A 42 2.35 22.09 -0.46
C VAL A 42 3.85 22.33 -0.59
N ARG A 43 4.45 23.06 0.38
CA ARG A 43 5.88 23.36 0.38
C ARG A 43 6.75 22.11 0.49
N LEU A 44 6.43 21.19 1.40
CA LEU A 44 7.14 19.91 1.56
C LEU A 44 7.05 19.07 0.28
N ARG A 45 5.86 19.04 -0.34
CA ARG A 45 5.63 18.31 -1.61
C ARG A 45 6.48 18.87 -2.74
N GLN A 46 6.51 20.20 -2.91
CA GLN A 46 7.33 20.86 -3.94
C GLN A 46 8.83 20.58 -3.73
N ALA A 47 9.26 20.50 -2.47
CA ALA A 47 10.62 20.14 -2.11
C ALA A 47 10.90 18.64 -2.14
N GLN A 48 9.91 17.80 -2.50
CA GLN A 48 10.02 16.34 -2.48
C GLN A 48 10.40 15.76 -1.11
N VAL A 49 9.87 16.35 -0.04
CA VAL A 49 10.03 15.86 1.33
C VAL A 49 8.74 15.15 1.76
N GLU A 50 8.88 13.94 2.27
CA GLU A 50 7.76 13.18 2.85
C GLU A 50 7.33 13.82 4.17
N CYS A 51 6.04 13.93 4.40
CA CYS A 51 5.50 14.56 5.60
C CYS A 51 5.01 13.51 6.60
N LEU A 52 5.57 13.53 7.78
CA LEU A 52 5.10 12.81 8.96
C LEU A 52 4.76 13.82 10.05
N SER A 53 3.81 13.50 10.93
CA SER A 53 3.47 14.36 12.05
C SER A 53 3.20 13.58 13.32
N THR A 54 3.33 14.26 14.47
CA THR A 54 2.97 13.72 15.77
C THR A 54 1.46 13.52 15.89
N LEU A 55 1.02 12.98 17.01
CA LEU A 55 -0.37 13.03 17.45
C LEU A 55 -0.78 14.47 17.76
N ASP A 56 -2.09 14.73 17.82
CA ASP A 56 -2.62 16.03 18.20
C ASP A 56 -2.06 16.47 19.57
N GLY A 57 -1.63 17.72 19.67
CA GLY A 57 -0.96 18.26 20.86
C GLY A 57 0.51 17.91 21.02
N GLY A 58 1.10 17.13 20.11
CA GLY A 58 2.53 16.84 20.13
C GLY A 58 3.37 18.04 19.70
N ASP A 59 4.51 18.22 20.36
CA ASP A 59 5.49 19.29 20.15
C ASP A 59 6.77 18.81 19.45
N LEU A 60 7.80 19.64 19.34
CA LEU A 60 9.08 19.27 18.75
C LEU A 60 9.79 18.10 19.47
N PRO A 61 9.82 18.00 20.81
CA PRO A 61 10.27 16.80 21.51
C PRO A 61 9.54 15.54 21.09
N ALA A 62 8.20 15.56 20.95
CA ALA A 62 7.42 14.43 20.44
C ALA A 62 7.78 14.10 18.98
N ALA A 63 8.00 15.11 18.13
CA ALA A 63 8.45 14.90 16.76
C ALA A 63 9.85 14.24 16.70
N ARG A 64 10.76 14.63 17.59
CA ARG A 64 12.09 14.00 17.71
C ARG A 64 12.00 12.55 18.15
N ALA A 65 11.15 12.23 19.14
CA ALA A 65 10.92 10.86 19.60
C ALA A 65 10.39 9.97 18.48
N LEU A 66 9.39 10.45 17.72
CA LEU A 66 8.85 9.75 16.57
C LEU A 66 9.89 9.52 15.48
N ALA A 67 10.66 10.56 15.11
CA ALA A 67 11.72 10.43 14.11
C ALA A 67 12.80 9.41 14.53
N THR A 68 13.16 9.40 15.83
CA THR A 68 14.10 8.42 16.40
C THR A 68 13.55 7.01 16.30
N ALA A 69 12.31 6.77 16.73
CA ALA A 69 11.69 5.46 16.70
C ALA A 69 11.62 4.88 15.29
N LEU A 70 11.27 5.71 14.30
CA LEU A 70 11.20 5.31 12.89
C LEU A 70 12.59 5.03 12.30
N ALA A 71 13.57 5.89 12.59
CA ALA A 71 14.94 5.70 12.10
C ALA A 71 15.54 4.39 12.61
N GLU A 72 15.36 4.07 13.88
CA GLU A 72 15.84 2.82 14.48
C GLU A 72 15.15 1.58 13.92
N ALA A 73 13.82 1.64 13.81
CA ALA A 73 13.02 0.50 13.38
C ALA A 73 13.23 0.15 11.90
N GLU A 74 13.40 1.18 11.05
CA GLU A 74 13.48 1.02 9.59
C GLU A 74 14.92 1.16 9.05
N GLY A 75 15.90 1.43 9.90
CA GLY A 75 17.30 1.61 9.50
C GLY A 75 17.55 2.89 8.69
N TRP A 76 16.81 3.96 8.96
CA TRP A 76 16.95 5.24 8.29
C TRP A 76 18.01 6.12 8.96
N GLU A 77 18.65 6.97 8.15
CA GLU A 77 19.64 7.93 8.64
C GLU A 77 18.96 9.12 9.33
N ARG A 78 19.49 9.55 10.48
CA ARG A 78 19.03 10.76 11.18
C ARG A 78 19.74 11.99 10.64
N ALA A 79 18.97 13.02 10.26
CA ALA A 79 19.51 14.29 9.77
C ALA A 79 20.18 15.12 10.88
N ASP A 80 19.75 14.93 12.13
CA ASP A 80 20.21 15.72 13.30
C ASP A 80 21.30 15.02 14.13
N GLY A 81 21.73 13.82 13.73
CA GLY A 81 22.79 13.06 14.41
C GLY A 81 22.51 12.71 15.89
N ALA A 82 21.26 12.89 16.35
CA ALA A 82 20.90 12.69 17.74
C ALA A 82 20.98 11.21 18.14
N PRO A 83 21.48 10.88 19.35
CA PRO A 83 21.52 9.51 19.83
C PRO A 83 20.11 8.95 20.10
N SER A 84 20.01 7.66 19.94
CA SER A 84 18.81 6.84 20.12
C SER A 84 18.39 6.78 21.59
N SER A 85 17.19 7.25 21.91
CA SER A 85 16.55 7.02 23.22
C SER A 85 15.01 7.09 23.15
N ALA A 86 14.40 6.55 22.09
CA ALA A 86 12.95 6.49 22.01
C ALA A 86 12.40 5.40 22.93
N GLY A 87 11.41 5.74 23.74
CA GLY A 87 10.60 4.76 24.45
C GLY A 87 9.91 3.82 23.46
N GLN A 88 9.80 2.53 23.78
CA GLN A 88 9.10 1.59 22.91
C GLN A 88 7.59 1.78 23.06
N SER A 89 6.90 2.12 21.95
CA SER A 89 5.43 2.08 21.91
C SER A 89 4.92 0.65 21.98
N GLU A 90 3.75 0.44 22.55
CA GLU A 90 3.08 -0.85 22.53
C GLU A 90 2.61 -1.21 21.09
N PRO A 91 2.54 -2.52 20.77
CA PRO A 91 2.01 -2.95 19.49
C PRO A 91 0.56 -2.51 19.29
N GLY A 92 0.27 -1.88 18.15
CA GLY A 92 -1.06 -1.37 17.80
C GLY A 92 -1.31 0.08 18.19
N ASP A 93 -0.46 0.71 19.01
CA ASP A 93 -0.58 2.13 19.33
C ASP A 93 -0.37 2.99 18.08
N VAL A 94 -1.19 4.02 17.94
CA VAL A 94 -0.97 5.08 16.96
C VAL A 94 0.04 6.06 17.52
N ILE A 95 1.19 6.20 16.88
CA ILE A 95 2.30 7.05 17.35
C ILE A 95 2.47 8.33 16.53
N GLY A 96 1.72 8.49 15.46
CA GLY A 96 1.76 9.64 14.59
C GLY A 96 1.01 9.40 13.29
N TRP A 97 1.20 10.32 12.35
CA TRP A 97 0.54 10.32 11.04
C TRP A 97 1.55 10.45 9.92
N TYR A 98 1.26 9.79 8.80
CA TYR A 98 2.01 9.87 7.57
C TYR A 98 1.09 10.30 6.42
N GLU A 99 1.46 11.37 5.71
CA GLU A 99 0.77 11.79 4.50
C GLU A 99 1.15 10.87 3.33
N VAL A 100 0.26 9.98 2.96
CA VAL A 100 0.43 9.14 1.78
C VAL A 100 -0.06 9.89 0.55
N ARG A 101 0.81 9.99 -0.46
CA ARG A 101 0.53 10.63 -1.75
C ARG A 101 0.36 9.57 -2.82
N ILE A 102 -0.76 9.61 -3.52
CA ILE A 102 -1.19 8.62 -4.51
C ILE A 102 -1.36 9.32 -5.86
N GLY A 103 -0.97 8.67 -6.97
CA GLY A 103 -1.08 9.21 -8.31
C GLY A 103 -0.33 10.53 -8.49
N SER A 104 0.97 10.55 -8.18
CA SER A 104 1.82 11.76 -8.23
C SER A 104 1.30 12.92 -7.38
N GLY A 105 0.53 12.62 -6.33
CA GLY A 105 -0.06 13.59 -5.41
C GLY A 105 -1.44 14.11 -5.82
N ALA A 106 -2.09 13.51 -6.81
CA ALA A 106 -3.47 13.79 -7.17
C ALA A 106 -4.44 13.51 -6.00
N LEU A 107 -4.09 12.52 -5.16
CA LEU A 107 -4.80 12.20 -3.93
C LEU A 107 -3.81 12.16 -2.77
N THR A 108 -4.14 12.82 -1.67
CA THR A 108 -3.39 12.75 -0.42
C THR A 108 -4.29 12.27 0.72
N THR A 109 -3.73 11.47 1.61
CA THR A 109 -4.47 10.95 2.76
C THR A 109 -3.54 10.72 3.93
N ASP A 110 -3.94 11.18 5.13
CA ASP A 110 -3.21 10.88 6.36
C ASP A 110 -3.51 9.45 6.81
N ARG A 111 -2.46 8.70 7.11
CA ARG A 111 -2.56 7.34 7.64
C ARG A 111 -1.90 7.24 9.00
N PRO A 112 -2.54 6.56 9.96
CA PRO A 112 -1.95 6.38 11.27
C PRO A 112 -0.69 5.51 11.16
N ILE A 113 0.37 5.93 11.86
CA ILE A 113 1.60 5.15 12.01
C ILE A 113 1.41 4.25 13.23
N THR A 114 1.46 2.94 13.02
CA THR A 114 1.29 1.95 14.07
C THR A 114 2.45 0.95 14.07
N ARG A 115 2.80 0.44 15.25
CA ARG A 115 3.76 -0.66 15.38
C ARG A 115 3.10 -2.00 15.10
N LEU A 116 3.73 -2.83 14.27
CA LEU A 116 3.26 -4.19 14.03
C LEU A 116 3.45 -5.08 15.25
N HIS A 117 2.42 -5.90 15.58
CA HIS A 117 2.52 -6.93 16.61
C HIS A 117 3.65 -7.92 16.28
N GLY A 118 4.42 -8.30 17.29
CA GLY A 118 5.53 -9.26 17.14
C GLY A 118 6.72 -8.74 16.33
N SER A 119 6.79 -7.43 16.03
CA SER A 119 7.84 -6.81 15.23
C SER A 119 8.28 -5.47 15.84
N ARG A 120 9.48 -5.01 15.47
CA ARG A 120 9.94 -3.64 15.74
C ARG A 120 9.53 -2.66 14.65
N ARG A 121 8.94 -3.13 13.55
CA ARG A 121 8.62 -2.31 12.38
C ARG A 121 7.34 -1.51 12.58
N TYR A 122 7.31 -0.34 11.96
CA TYR A 122 6.13 0.51 11.87
C TYR A 122 5.53 0.49 10.47
N ILE A 123 4.23 0.70 10.38
CA ILE A 123 3.52 0.83 9.12
C ILE A 123 2.59 2.05 9.16
N ALA A 124 2.47 2.72 8.02
CA ALA A 124 1.32 3.59 7.78
C ALA A 124 0.14 2.70 7.35
N SER A 125 -0.85 2.57 8.23
CA SER A 125 -1.96 1.63 8.01
C SER A 125 -2.90 2.13 6.91
N PHE A 126 -2.72 1.64 5.69
CA PHE A 126 -3.63 1.93 4.58
C PHE A 126 -4.81 0.95 4.62
N ASN A 127 -6.01 1.48 4.78
CA ASN A 127 -7.22 0.67 4.85
C ASN A 127 -8.34 1.33 4.03
N LEU A 128 -8.87 0.59 3.06
CA LEU A 128 -9.96 1.00 2.18
C LEU A 128 -11.34 0.55 2.67
N LEU A 129 -11.40 -0.37 3.65
CA LEU A 129 -12.68 -0.90 4.13
C LEU A 129 -13.57 0.21 4.69
N GLY A 130 -14.80 0.31 4.19
CA GLY A 130 -15.78 1.29 4.61
C GLY A 130 -15.52 2.73 4.15
N GLN A 131 -14.43 2.99 3.39
CA GLN A 131 -14.07 4.34 2.94
C GLN A 131 -14.50 4.56 1.48
N ALA A 132 -15.80 4.78 1.25
CA ALA A 132 -16.37 4.87 -0.10
C ALA A 132 -15.67 5.89 -1.01
N ARG A 133 -15.45 7.13 -0.53
CA ARG A 133 -14.77 8.17 -1.33
C ARG A 133 -13.33 7.83 -1.66
N LEU A 134 -12.61 7.18 -0.74
CA LEU A 134 -11.23 6.78 -0.95
C LEU A 134 -11.15 5.61 -1.94
N ASN A 135 -12.07 4.62 -1.84
CA ASN A 135 -12.19 3.54 -2.83
C ASN A 135 -12.44 4.11 -4.23
N GLN A 136 -13.39 5.06 -4.36
CA GLN A 136 -13.68 5.72 -5.63
C GLN A 136 -12.44 6.41 -6.19
N ALA A 137 -11.79 7.28 -5.41
CA ALA A 137 -10.63 8.03 -5.87
C ALA A 137 -9.44 7.13 -6.25
N CYS A 138 -9.18 6.08 -5.45
CA CYS A 138 -8.12 5.12 -5.77
C CYS A 138 -8.44 4.30 -7.03
N GLY A 139 -9.69 3.88 -7.20
CA GLY A 139 -10.14 3.14 -8.38
C GLY A 139 -10.02 3.97 -9.66
N ASP A 140 -10.48 5.22 -9.63
CA ASP A 140 -10.38 6.15 -10.76
C ASP A 140 -8.91 6.42 -11.15
N LEU A 141 -8.04 6.64 -10.15
CA LEU A 141 -6.62 6.85 -10.40
C LEU A 141 -5.94 5.58 -10.94
N LEU A 142 -6.31 4.40 -10.40
CA LEU A 142 -5.74 3.15 -10.87
C LEU A 142 -6.17 2.83 -12.30
N TYR A 143 -7.43 3.05 -12.65
CA TYR A 143 -7.91 2.93 -14.01
C TYR A 143 -7.12 3.85 -14.97
N ARG A 144 -6.93 5.13 -14.62
CA ARG A 144 -6.13 6.05 -15.44
C ARG A 144 -4.69 5.58 -15.59
N GLY A 145 -4.03 5.18 -14.49
CA GLY A 145 -2.67 4.65 -14.55
C GLY A 145 -2.55 3.40 -15.43
N LEU A 146 -3.54 2.51 -15.40
CA LEU A 146 -3.62 1.35 -16.28
C LEU A 146 -3.73 1.76 -17.75
N MET A 147 -4.60 2.72 -18.06
CA MET A 147 -4.78 3.22 -19.43
C MET A 147 -3.52 3.93 -19.93
N ASP A 148 -2.87 4.75 -19.10
CA ASP A 148 -1.63 5.47 -19.45
C ASP A 148 -0.48 4.48 -19.74
N ASP A 149 -0.43 3.32 -19.04
CA ASP A 149 0.52 2.24 -19.28
C ASP A 149 0.08 1.28 -20.42
N GLY A 150 -1.03 1.57 -21.12
CA GLY A 150 -1.55 0.75 -22.20
C GLY A 150 -2.07 -0.61 -21.76
N VAL A 151 -2.57 -0.72 -20.52
CA VAL A 151 -3.20 -1.95 -19.99
C VAL A 151 -4.71 -1.87 -20.26
N ALA A 152 -5.13 -2.34 -21.42
CA ALA A 152 -6.51 -2.24 -21.90
C ALA A 152 -7.22 -3.60 -21.87
N LEU A 153 -8.53 -3.56 -21.59
CA LEU A 153 -9.43 -4.71 -21.66
C LEU A 153 -9.53 -5.25 -23.08
N GLY A 154 -9.50 -6.57 -23.25
CA GLY A 154 -9.55 -7.25 -24.53
C GLY A 154 -8.21 -7.29 -25.28
N GLU A 155 -7.27 -6.40 -24.97
CA GLU A 155 -5.93 -6.33 -25.56
C GLU A 155 -4.87 -6.98 -24.66
N VAL A 156 -4.83 -6.58 -23.38
CA VAL A 156 -3.85 -7.05 -22.40
C VAL A 156 -4.46 -8.06 -21.44
N PHE A 157 -5.69 -7.83 -21.00
CA PHE A 157 -6.41 -8.73 -20.08
C PHE A 157 -7.87 -8.91 -20.50
N ASP A 158 -8.50 -9.96 -19.97
CA ASP A 158 -9.90 -10.31 -20.23
C ASP A 158 -10.76 -10.25 -18.97
N VAL A 159 -10.15 -10.41 -17.78
CA VAL A 159 -10.84 -10.45 -16.49
C VAL A 159 -10.00 -9.81 -15.40
N VAL A 160 -10.66 -9.11 -14.47
CA VAL A 160 -10.01 -8.55 -13.28
C VAL A 160 -10.14 -9.53 -12.11
N VAL A 161 -9.06 -9.71 -11.37
CA VAL A 161 -9.02 -10.55 -10.17
C VAL A 161 -8.43 -9.74 -9.01
N CYS A 162 -9.00 -9.87 -7.82
CA CYS A 162 -8.41 -9.34 -6.60
C CYS A 162 -8.53 -10.34 -5.44
N SER A 163 -7.83 -10.07 -4.32
CA SER A 163 -8.02 -10.82 -3.09
C SER A 163 -8.98 -10.08 -2.13
N GLU A 164 -9.78 -10.84 -1.35
CA GLU A 164 -10.53 -10.23 -0.25
C GLU A 164 -9.56 -9.71 0.82
N SER A 165 -9.85 -8.63 1.52
CA SER A 165 -11.11 -7.90 1.56
C SER A 165 -10.96 -6.41 1.22
N LYS A 166 -9.77 -5.82 1.40
CA LYS A 166 -9.59 -4.37 1.35
C LYS A 166 -9.66 -3.80 -0.06
N ALA A 167 -9.20 -4.55 -1.06
CA ALA A 167 -9.18 -4.13 -2.46
C ALA A 167 -10.58 -4.13 -3.11
N VAL A 168 -11.53 -4.93 -2.60
CA VAL A 168 -12.80 -5.22 -3.28
C VAL A 168 -13.58 -3.96 -3.68
N GLY A 169 -13.74 -3.00 -2.76
CA GLY A 169 -14.48 -1.76 -3.05
C GLY A 169 -13.83 -0.89 -4.12
N MET A 170 -12.51 -0.82 -4.13
CA MET A 170 -11.74 -0.10 -5.14
C MET A 170 -11.77 -0.82 -6.50
N VAL A 171 -11.64 -2.15 -6.48
CA VAL A 171 -11.68 -2.97 -7.71
C VAL A 171 -13.05 -2.89 -8.38
N GLN A 172 -14.14 -2.78 -7.61
CA GLN A 172 -15.46 -2.50 -8.16
C GLN A 172 -15.44 -1.27 -9.08
N VAL A 173 -14.81 -0.18 -8.63
CA VAL A 173 -14.68 1.05 -9.43
C VAL A 173 -13.85 0.83 -10.69
N VAL A 174 -12.71 0.13 -10.58
CA VAL A 174 -11.85 -0.20 -11.73
C VAL A 174 -12.63 -0.99 -12.78
N VAL A 175 -13.38 -1.99 -12.35
CA VAL A 175 -14.18 -2.87 -13.21
C VAL A 175 -15.30 -2.08 -13.91
N GLU A 176 -15.99 -1.20 -13.19
CA GLU A 176 -17.00 -0.30 -13.76
C GLU A 176 -16.41 0.64 -14.80
N CYS A 177 -15.22 1.21 -14.56
CA CYS A 177 -14.51 2.06 -15.53
C CYS A 177 -14.14 1.32 -16.82
N PHE A 178 -13.85 0.01 -16.74
CA PHE A 178 -13.63 -0.83 -17.92
C PHE A 178 -14.93 -1.33 -18.58
N GLY A 179 -16.09 -1.05 -18.00
CA GLY A 179 -17.39 -1.50 -18.50
C GLY A 179 -17.63 -3.00 -18.35
N GLN A 180 -16.98 -3.62 -17.37
CA GLN A 180 -17.20 -5.04 -17.05
C GLN A 180 -18.27 -5.22 -15.97
N ASP A 181 -19.10 -6.25 -16.09
CA ASP A 181 -20.16 -6.58 -15.11
C ASP A 181 -19.67 -7.50 -13.99
N ARG A 182 -18.52 -8.16 -14.16
CA ARG A 182 -18.01 -9.19 -13.24
C ARG A 182 -16.49 -9.13 -13.09
N TYR A 183 -16.03 -9.49 -11.90
CA TYR A 183 -14.64 -9.77 -11.59
C TYR A 183 -14.56 -10.93 -10.59
N VAL A 184 -13.38 -11.49 -10.39
CA VAL A 184 -13.16 -12.62 -9.48
C VAL A 184 -12.52 -12.14 -8.19
N VAL A 185 -13.06 -12.60 -7.04
CA VAL A 185 -12.51 -12.30 -5.71
C VAL A 185 -11.95 -13.58 -5.09
N LEU A 186 -10.64 -13.68 -4.98
CA LEU A 186 -9.98 -14.77 -4.26
C LEU A 186 -10.26 -14.62 -2.76
N ARG A 187 -10.79 -15.68 -2.15
CA ARG A 187 -11.23 -15.67 -0.74
C ARG A 187 -10.07 -16.07 0.18
N LYS A 188 -10.14 -15.66 1.45
CA LYS A 188 -9.14 -16.02 2.48
C LYS A 188 -9.44 -17.35 3.20
N GLY A 189 -10.33 -18.13 2.67
CA GLY A 189 -10.71 -19.45 3.20
C GLY A 189 -11.90 -20.02 2.47
N VAL A 190 -12.01 -21.34 2.46
CA VAL A 190 -13.14 -22.08 1.92
C VAL A 190 -14.40 -21.72 2.69
N LYS A 191 -15.50 -21.41 1.98
CA LYS A 191 -16.79 -21.08 2.59
C LYS A 191 -17.74 -22.29 2.48
N ASN A 192 -18.60 -22.46 3.46
CA ASN A 192 -19.51 -23.61 3.52
C ASN A 192 -20.51 -23.69 2.35
N TYR A 193 -20.74 -22.57 1.66
CA TYR A 193 -21.63 -22.50 0.50
C TYR A 193 -20.94 -22.79 -0.84
N MET A 194 -19.61 -22.91 -0.87
CA MET A 194 -18.89 -23.22 -2.11
C MET A 194 -19.22 -24.63 -2.56
N PRO A 195 -19.57 -24.83 -3.85
CA PRO A 195 -19.84 -26.17 -4.37
C PRO A 195 -18.58 -27.03 -4.33
N ARG A 196 -18.76 -28.36 -4.25
CA ARG A 196 -17.68 -29.34 -4.30
C ARG A 196 -17.73 -30.22 -5.54
N HIS A 197 -18.77 -30.07 -6.34
CA HIS A 197 -18.98 -30.81 -7.58
C HIS A 197 -19.47 -29.88 -8.69
N PRO A 198 -19.03 -30.04 -9.95
CA PRO A 198 -18.04 -31.02 -10.43
C PRO A 198 -16.59 -30.67 -10.09
N ARG A 199 -16.32 -29.47 -9.53
CA ARG A 199 -14.97 -28.99 -9.10
C ARG A 199 -15.00 -28.62 -7.64
N GLU A 200 -13.91 -28.88 -6.94
CA GLU A 200 -13.70 -28.40 -5.56
C GLU A 200 -13.05 -27.01 -5.54
N PRO A 201 -13.18 -26.26 -4.43
CA PRO A 201 -12.46 -25.00 -4.24
C PRO A 201 -10.96 -25.21 -4.43
N LEU A 202 -10.32 -24.37 -5.24
CA LEU A 202 -8.89 -24.42 -5.43
C LEU A 202 -8.22 -23.57 -4.34
N VAL A 203 -7.27 -24.16 -3.62
CA VAL A 203 -6.61 -23.52 -2.47
C VAL A 203 -5.12 -23.38 -2.74
N GLU A 204 -4.56 -22.22 -2.39
CA GLU A 204 -3.13 -21.91 -2.44
C GLU A 204 -2.70 -21.20 -1.16
N GLU A 205 -1.57 -21.62 -0.59
CA GLU A 205 -1.02 -20.97 0.59
C GLU A 205 -0.32 -19.65 0.24
N ALA A 206 -0.61 -18.61 1.02
CA ALA A 206 -0.03 -17.29 0.85
C ALA A 206 0.71 -16.86 2.12
N SER A 207 1.90 -16.28 1.97
CA SER A 207 2.62 -15.64 3.05
C SER A 207 2.28 -14.14 3.09
N SER A 208 1.86 -13.63 4.27
CA SER A 208 1.59 -12.21 4.50
C SER A 208 2.36 -11.71 5.70
N ILE A 209 2.88 -10.49 5.64
CA ILE A 209 3.57 -9.85 6.79
C ILE A 209 2.60 -9.20 7.77
N THR A 210 1.36 -8.95 7.37
CA THR A 210 0.36 -8.22 8.18
C THR A 210 -0.56 -9.14 8.99
N THR A 211 -0.49 -10.44 8.77
CA THR A 211 -1.34 -11.41 9.45
C THR A 211 -0.48 -12.55 10.00
N ALA A 212 -0.62 -12.81 11.30
CA ALA A 212 0.05 -13.94 11.93
C ALA A 212 -0.58 -15.27 11.46
N GLY A 213 0.24 -16.18 10.92
CA GLY A 213 -0.16 -17.49 10.42
C GLY A 213 -0.23 -17.61 8.90
N ALA A 214 -0.33 -18.84 8.42
CA ALA A 214 -0.50 -19.13 7.00
C ALA A 214 -1.89 -18.63 6.55
N GLN A 215 -1.93 -17.81 5.50
CA GLN A 215 -3.15 -17.41 4.84
C GLN A 215 -3.35 -18.29 3.60
N ALA A 216 -4.59 -18.67 3.34
CA ALA A 216 -4.96 -19.34 2.11
C ALA A 216 -5.64 -18.35 1.16
N LEU A 217 -5.34 -18.45 -0.12
CA LEU A 217 -6.16 -17.91 -1.20
C LEU A 217 -7.00 -19.03 -1.76
N VAL A 218 -8.28 -18.77 -1.95
CA VAL A 218 -9.26 -19.76 -2.39
C VAL A 218 -10.03 -19.22 -3.57
N LEU A 219 -10.05 -19.96 -4.67
CA LEU A 219 -10.91 -19.72 -5.82
C LEU A 219 -12.22 -20.50 -5.63
N ASP A 220 -13.34 -19.79 -5.71
CA ASP A 220 -14.67 -20.41 -5.75
C ASP A 220 -14.84 -21.19 -7.07
N PRO A 221 -15.30 -22.46 -7.04
CA PRO A 221 -15.57 -23.22 -8.25
C PRO A 221 -16.54 -22.54 -9.23
N LEU A 222 -17.44 -21.69 -8.75
CA LEU A 222 -18.38 -20.93 -9.59
C LEU A 222 -17.70 -19.82 -10.41
N ASP A 223 -16.54 -19.35 -9.97
CA ASP A 223 -15.77 -18.33 -10.68
C ASP A 223 -14.76 -18.94 -11.68
N TRP A 224 -14.49 -20.24 -11.57
CA TRP A 224 -13.51 -20.91 -12.43
C TRP A 224 -13.77 -20.74 -13.93
N PRO A 225 -15.02 -20.87 -14.46
CA PRO A 225 -15.31 -20.67 -15.88
C PRO A 225 -14.98 -19.27 -16.41
N LEU A 226 -14.88 -18.27 -15.52
CA LEU A 226 -14.47 -16.91 -15.89
C LEU A 226 -12.97 -16.79 -16.14
N LEU A 227 -12.18 -17.75 -15.67
CA LEU A 227 -10.72 -17.73 -15.66
C LEU A 227 -10.09 -18.62 -16.72
N GLU A 228 -10.73 -19.75 -17.04
CA GLU A 228 -10.16 -20.78 -17.91
C GLU A 228 -9.77 -20.22 -19.30
N GLY A 229 -8.46 -20.26 -19.61
CA GLY A 229 -7.90 -19.71 -20.85
C GLY A 229 -7.82 -18.17 -20.90
N ARG A 230 -8.11 -17.46 -19.82
CA ARG A 230 -8.19 -15.99 -19.79
C ARG A 230 -6.88 -15.34 -19.33
N ARG A 231 -6.65 -14.13 -19.85
CA ARG A 231 -5.62 -13.22 -19.38
C ARG A 231 -6.18 -12.41 -18.22
N VAL A 232 -5.41 -12.27 -17.16
CA VAL A 232 -5.85 -11.67 -15.90
C VAL A 232 -5.12 -10.38 -15.62
N LEU A 233 -5.87 -9.33 -15.22
CA LEU A 233 -5.37 -8.19 -14.49
C LEU A 233 -5.53 -8.46 -12.99
N LEU A 234 -4.40 -8.65 -12.27
CA LEU A 234 -4.38 -8.84 -10.81
C LEU A 234 -4.31 -7.49 -10.11
N VAL A 235 -5.28 -7.17 -9.26
CA VAL A 235 -5.36 -5.87 -8.56
C VAL A 235 -5.37 -6.08 -7.04
N ASP A 236 -4.55 -5.31 -6.33
CA ASP A 236 -4.55 -5.27 -4.85
C ASP A 236 -4.45 -3.82 -4.33
N ASP A 237 -4.84 -3.57 -3.08
CA ASP A 237 -4.70 -2.24 -2.46
C ASP A 237 -3.25 -1.95 -2.10
N VAL A 238 -2.55 -2.93 -1.54
CA VAL A 238 -1.15 -2.82 -1.10
C VAL A 238 -0.37 -4.08 -1.44
N ILE A 239 0.65 -3.94 -2.24
CA ILE A 239 1.67 -4.98 -2.41
C ILE A 239 2.88 -4.62 -1.54
N ALA A 240 3.23 -5.50 -0.59
CA ALA A 240 4.42 -5.33 0.25
C ALA A 240 5.56 -6.24 -0.23
N THR A 241 5.64 -7.46 0.27
CA THR A 241 6.66 -8.43 -0.17
C THR A 241 6.27 -9.20 -1.44
N GLY A 242 5.05 -8.99 -1.94
CA GLY A 242 4.50 -9.72 -3.09
C GLY A 242 4.11 -11.18 -2.80
N GLY A 243 4.15 -11.62 -1.53
CA GLY A 243 3.80 -13.00 -1.17
C GLY A 243 2.38 -13.39 -1.59
N THR A 244 1.40 -12.54 -1.27
CA THR A 244 -0.01 -12.73 -1.66
C THR A 244 -0.18 -12.71 -3.19
N ALA A 245 0.47 -11.74 -3.87
CA ALA A 245 0.37 -11.63 -5.31
C ALA A 245 0.96 -12.86 -6.04
N ARG A 246 2.12 -13.35 -5.59
CA ARG A 246 2.72 -14.58 -6.14
C ARG A 246 1.86 -15.81 -5.89
N ALA A 247 1.23 -15.93 -4.71
CA ALA A 247 0.28 -17.02 -4.44
C ALA A 247 -0.96 -16.91 -5.34
N ALA A 248 -1.47 -15.69 -5.57
CA ALA A 248 -2.56 -15.48 -6.52
C ALA A 248 -2.17 -15.90 -7.95
N CYS A 249 -0.97 -15.56 -8.42
CA CYS A 249 -0.48 -16.01 -9.74
C CYS A 249 -0.47 -17.53 -9.83
N ARG A 250 0.11 -18.26 -8.86
CA ARG A 250 0.12 -19.72 -8.87
C ARG A 250 -1.28 -20.33 -8.83
N LEU A 251 -2.18 -19.74 -8.04
CA LEU A 251 -3.58 -20.20 -7.97
C LEU A 251 -4.30 -20.04 -9.32
N LEU A 252 -4.10 -18.89 -9.97
CA LEU A 252 -4.69 -18.56 -11.26
C LEU A 252 -4.12 -19.43 -12.39
N GLU A 253 -2.81 -19.71 -12.41
CA GLU A 253 -2.19 -20.66 -13.34
C GLU A 253 -2.79 -22.07 -13.20
N ARG A 254 -3.00 -22.55 -11.97
CA ARG A 254 -3.66 -23.83 -11.70
C ARG A 254 -5.13 -23.84 -12.16
N ALA A 255 -5.77 -22.67 -12.21
CA ALA A 255 -7.12 -22.52 -12.76
C ALA A 255 -7.14 -22.41 -14.31
N GLY A 256 -5.98 -22.42 -14.96
CA GLY A 256 -5.85 -22.27 -16.41
C GLY A 256 -5.89 -20.81 -16.89
N ALA A 257 -5.65 -19.84 -16.01
CA ALA A 257 -5.58 -18.43 -16.34
C ALA A 257 -4.13 -17.92 -16.31
N HIS A 258 -3.84 -16.83 -17.01
CA HIS A 258 -2.52 -16.21 -17.06
C HIS A 258 -2.57 -14.78 -16.59
N VAL A 259 -1.81 -14.41 -15.54
CA VAL A 259 -1.65 -13.01 -15.14
C VAL A 259 -0.77 -12.32 -16.17
N THR A 260 -1.32 -11.32 -16.85
CA THR A 260 -0.63 -10.55 -17.90
C THR A 260 -0.32 -9.10 -17.48
N ALA A 261 -1.01 -8.63 -16.45
CA ALA A 261 -0.75 -7.34 -15.81
C ALA A 261 -1.12 -7.40 -14.32
N ALA A 262 -0.48 -6.55 -13.54
CA ALA A 262 -0.82 -6.36 -12.14
C ALA A 262 -0.91 -4.87 -11.81
N ALA A 263 -1.71 -4.50 -10.80
CA ALA A 263 -1.85 -3.12 -10.39
C ALA A 263 -2.03 -3.02 -8.86
N THR A 264 -1.49 -1.94 -8.29
CA THR A 264 -1.66 -1.66 -6.85
C THR A 264 -1.66 -0.16 -6.58
N VAL A 265 -2.40 0.24 -5.56
CA VAL A 265 -2.32 1.63 -5.08
C VAL A 265 -0.98 1.89 -4.41
N LEU A 266 -0.57 1.02 -3.50
CA LEU A 266 0.69 1.18 -2.78
C LEU A 266 1.63 -0.01 -2.98
N LEU A 267 2.86 0.27 -3.36
CA LEU A 267 3.94 -0.70 -3.33
C LEU A 267 4.90 -0.37 -2.18
N LYS A 268 4.97 -1.25 -1.19
CA LYS A 268 5.86 -1.13 -0.02
C LYS A 268 7.02 -2.11 -0.16
N GLY A 269 8.23 -1.59 -0.33
CA GLY A 269 9.43 -2.42 -0.47
C GLY A 269 9.88 -2.65 -1.91
N PRO A 270 10.67 -3.71 -2.16
CA PRO A 270 11.18 -4.01 -3.49
C PRO A 270 10.05 -4.43 -4.43
N GLU A 271 10.22 -4.09 -5.70
CA GLU A 271 9.27 -4.50 -6.74
C GLU A 271 9.26 -6.03 -6.88
N PRO A 272 8.10 -6.68 -6.76
CA PRO A 272 7.99 -8.11 -6.99
C PRO A 272 8.05 -8.41 -8.49
N ASP A 273 8.47 -9.62 -8.82
CA ASP A 273 8.40 -10.14 -10.19
C ASP A 273 6.93 -10.41 -10.55
N LEU A 274 6.29 -9.42 -11.16
CA LEU A 274 4.90 -9.46 -11.65
C LEU A 274 4.83 -8.84 -13.04
N PRO A 275 4.03 -9.39 -13.96
CA PRO A 275 3.87 -8.84 -15.30
C PRO A 275 3.29 -7.42 -15.27
N ARG A 276 3.87 -6.49 -16.02
CA ARG A 276 3.36 -5.12 -16.22
C ARG A 276 2.74 -4.51 -14.96
N LEU A 277 3.56 -4.36 -13.90
CA LEU A 277 3.08 -3.86 -12.62
C LEU A 277 2.88 -2.33 -12.63
N VAL A 278 1.62 -1.90 -12.58
CA VAL A 278 1.23 -0.50 -12.42
C VAL A 278 1.14 -0.14 -10.94
N VAL A 279 1.83 0.92 -10.52
CA VAL A 279 1.92 1.35 -9.11
C VAL A 279 1.59 2.83 -9.01
N LEU A 280 0.60 3.20 -8.20
CA LEU A 280 0.23 4.60 -8.01
C LEU A 280 1.13 5.34 -7.01
N ALA A 281 1.65 4.65 -6.00
CA ALA A 281 2.53 5.26 -5.01
C ALA A 281 3.49 4.26 -4.35
N ARG A 282 4.66 4.77 -3.94
CA ARG A 282 5.69 4.02 -3.20
C ARG A 282 5.99 4.74 -1.88
N PRO A 283 5.17 4.54 -0.83
CA PRO A 283 5.36 5.20 0.45
C PRO A 283 6.63 4.70 1.17
N LEU A 284 7.04 5.43 2.22
CA LEU A 284 8.17 5.03 3.08
C LEU A 284 7.77 3.94 4.08
N LEU A 285 6.51 4.03 4.61
CA LEU A 285 5.98 3.16 5.68
C LEU A 285 4.81 2.32 5.20
#